data_5819c252def5dcb61f0af42c04aa1a1b
#
_entry.id   5819c252def5dcb61f0af42c04aa1a1b
#
_cell.length_a   1.000
_cell.length_b   1.000
_cell.length_c   1.000
_cell.angle_alpha   90.00
_cell.angle_beta   90.00
_cell.angle_gamma   90.00
#
_symmetry.space_group_name_H-M   'P 1'
#
loop_
_entity.id
_entity.type
_entity.pdbx_description
1 polymer ?
#
loop_
_entity_poly.entity_id
_entity_poly.type
_entity_poly.pdbx_seq_one_letter_code
_entity_poly.pdbx_strand_id
1 'polypeptide(L)'
;MPTLTDPAVIKELLQRHGFSFSRALGQNFIINPGICPRIAEAAGIGPGWGALEVGPGIGVLTEQLCKRADNVVSIEVDKRLPPLLEETMADYDNFKLVLND
;
A
#
# COMPACT_ATOMS: atom_id res chain seq x y z
N MET A 1 5.74 9.00 -8.32
CA MET A 1 5.53 8.69 -6.91
C MET A 1 6.82 8.25 -6.26
N PRO A 2 7.15 8.74 -5.06
CA PRO A 2 8.34 8.28 -4.35
C PRO A 2 8.29 6.78 -4.08
N THR A 3 9.47 6.18 -3.91
CA THR A 3 9.57 4.74 -3.65
C THR A 3 9.15 4.41 -2.22
N LEU A 4 8.07 3.65 -2.09
CA LEU A 4 7.48 3.32 -0.78
C LEU A 4 8.30 2.31 0.03
N THR A 5 9.42 1.83 -0.50
CA THR A 5 10.35 0.94 0.21
C THR A 5 11.58 1.68 0.71
N ASP A 6 11.71 2.97 0.42
CA ASP A 6 12.80 3.79 0.91
C ASP A 6 12.49 4.26 2.34
N PRO A 7 13.30 3.90 3.35
CA PRO A 7 13.04 4.29 4.73
C PRO A 7 12.90 5.79 4.94
N ALA A 8 13.66 6.61 4.21
CA ALA A 8 13.57 8.06 4.33
C ALA A 8 12.22 8.58 3.82
N VAL A 9 11.73 8.02 2.72
CA VAL A 9 10.42 8.35 2.17
C VAL A 9 9.31 7.94 3.13
N ILE A 10 9.39 6.74 3.69
CA ILE A 10 8.41 6.23 4.66
C ILE A 10 8.35 7.14 5.88
N LYS A 11 9.50 7.49 6.43
CA LYS A 11 9.57 8.34 7.63
C LYS A 11 8.94 9.70 7.38
N GLU A 12 9.28 10.34 6.27
CA GLU A 12 8.74 11.65 5.91
C GLU A 12 7.22 11.58 5.70
N LEU A 13 6.76 10.57 4.97
CA LEU A 13 5.35 10.36 4.69
C LEU A 13 4.54 10.18 6.00
N LEU A 14 5.03 9.33 6.89
CA LEU A 14 4.36 9.09 8.17
C LEU A 14 4.31 10.34 9.03
N GLN A 15 5.41 11.09 9.08
CA GLN A 15 5.46 12.34 9.87
C GLN A 15 4.45 13.37 9.35
N ARG A 16 4.35 13.53 8.02
CA ARG A 16 3.38 14.49 7.45
C ARG A 16 1.93 14.10 7.75
N HIS A 17 1.65 12.82 7.87
CA HIS A 17 0.30 12.34 8.14
C HIS A 17 0.02 12.11 9.63
N GLY A 18 0.90 12.60 10.52
CA GLY A 18 0.66 12.55 11.95
C GLY A 18 0.97 11.22 12.61
N PHE A 19 1.68 10.32 11.94
CA PHE A 19 2.11 9.05 12.52
C PHE A 19 3.48 9.19 13.14
N SER A 20 3.67 8.59 14.32
CA SER A 20 5.01 8.42 14.87
C SER A 20 5.69 7.25 14.18
N PHE A 21 6.93 7.45 13.75
CA PHE A 21 7.72 6.34 13.24
C PHE A 21 8.22 5.53 14.43
N SER A 22 7.44 4.56 14.85
CA SER A 22 7.79 3.67 15.95
C SER A 22 8.34 2.36 15.40
N ARG A 23 9.04 1.63 16.26
CA ARG A 23 9.54 0.30 15.93
C ARG A 23 8.39 -0.66 15.59
N ALA A 24 7.27 -0.53 16.30
CA ALA A 24 6.11 -1.37 16.04
C ALA A 24 5.52 -1.11 14.66
N LEU A 25 5.43 0.16 14.24
CA LEU A 25 5.01 0.51 12.89
C LEU A 25 6.03 0.03 11.86
N GLY A 26 7.32 0.26 12.11
CA GLY A 26 8.39 -0.15 11.19
C GLY A 26 8.41 -1.63 10.92
N GLN A 27 8.03 -2.46 11.89
CA GLN A 27 8.00 -3.91 11.72
C GLN A 27 6.96 -4.37 10.72
N ASN A 28 5.94 -3.56 10.46
CA ASN A 28 4.85 -3.91 9.56
C ASN A 28 5.10 -3.42 8.12
N PHE A 29 6.21 -2.74 7.88
CA PHE A 29 6.52 -2.22 6.56
C PHE A 29 7.55 -3.08 5.86
N ILE A 30 7.27 -3.41 4.60
CA ILE A 30 8.20 -4.15 3.75
C ILE A 30 9.08 -3.14 3.05
N ILE A 31 10.35 -3.08 3.46
CA ILE A 31 11.33 -2.15 2.88
C ILE A 31 12.23 -2.79 1.82
N ASN A 32 12.10 -4.10 1.59
CA ASN A 32 12.80 -4.76 0.51
C ASN A 32 12.02 -4.60 -0.79
N PRO A 33 12.57 -3.91 -1.79
CA PRO A 33 11.83 -3.61 -3.01
C PRO A 33 11.46 -4.83 -3.86
N GLY A 34 12.08 -5.98 -3.60
CA GLY A 34 11.81 -7.21 -4.35
C GLY A 34 10.68 -8.07 -3.81
N ILE A 35 10.23 -7.85 -2.57
CA ILE A 35 9.28 -8.75 -1.92
C ILE A 35 7.86 -8.59 -2.46
N CYS A 36 7.34 -7.37 -2.50
CA CYS A 36 5.97 -7.15 -2.94
C CYS A 36 5.73 -7.51 -4.40
N PRO A 37 6.65 -7.22 -5.35
CA PRO A 37 6.51 -7.73 -6.71
C PRO A 37 6.42 -9.26 -6.76
N ARG A 38 7.23 -9.96 -5.95
CA ARG A 38 7.20 -11.42 -5.90
C ARG A 38 5.88 -11.96 -5.35
N ILE A 39 5.32 -11.29 -4.34
CA ILE A 39 4.02 -11.67 -3.79
C ILE A 39 2.94 -11.55 -4.87
N ALA A 40 2.91 -10.44 -5.58
CA ALA A 40 1.94 -10.21 -6.64
C ALA A 40 2.08 -11.23 -7.78
N GLU A 41 3.31 -11.57 -8.15
CA GLU A 41 3.58 -12.61 -9.16
C GLU A 41 3.11 -13.99 -8.68
N ALA A 42 3.44 -14.33 -7.45
CA ALA A 42 3.07 -15.63 -6.87
C ALA A 42 1.55 -15.80 -6.78
N ALA A 43 0.82 -14.71 -6.58
CA ALA A 43 -0.65 -14.72 -6.55
C ALA A 43 -1.27 -14.90 -7.94
N GLY A 44 -0.47 -14.79 -9.01
CA GLY A 44 -0.96 -14.95 -10.38
C GLY A 44 -1.85 -13.81 -10.86
N ILE A 45 -1.73 -12.64 -10.25
CA ILE A 45 -2.55 -11.49 -10.59
C ILE A 45 -2.07 -10.86 -11.88
N GLY A 46 -3.00 -10.61 -12.81
CA GLY A 46 -2.70 -10.01 -14.09
C GLY A 46 -3.94 -9.42 -14.73
N PRO A 47 -3.87 -9.09 -16.04
CA PRO A 47 -5.01 -8.52 -16.77
C PRO A 47 -6.23 -9.43 -16.69
N GLY A 48 -7.40 -8.84 -16.50
CA GLY A 48 -8.65 -9.57 -16.34
C GLY A 48 -8.96 -10.00 -14.92
N TRP A 49 -8.05 -9.73 -13.97
CA TRP A 49 -8.22 -10.11 -12.56
C TRP A 49 -8.50 -8.89 -11.69
N GLY A 50 -9.30 -9.11 -10.64
CA GLY A 50 -9.43 -8.20 -9.53
C GLY A 50 -8.63 -8.73 -8.35
N ALA A 51 -8.19 -7.83 -7.47
CA ALA A 51 -7.48 -8.20 -6.24
C ALA A 51 -8.18 -7.58 -5.03
N LEU A 52 -8.29 -8.37 -3.97
CA LEU A 52 -8.78 -7.90 -2.67
C LEU A 52 -7.62 -7.99 -1.68
N GLU A 53 -7.33 -6.88 -1.03
CA GLU A 53 -6.26 -6.78 -0.06
C GLU A 53 -6.84 -6.37 1.29
N VAL A 54 -6.37 -7.02 2.37
CA VAL A 54 -6.73 -6.64 3.74
C VAL A 54 -5.51 -6.01 4.39
N GLY A 55 -5.67 -4.79 4.90
CA GLY A 55 -4.59 -4.08 5.59
C GLY A 55 -3.52 -3.55 4.66
N PRO A 56 -3.83 -2.58 3.79
CA PRO A 56 -2.86 -2.05 2.83
C PRO A 56 -1.67 -1.32 3.46
N GLY A 57 -1.80 -0.86 4.71
CA GLY A 57 -0.78 -0.05 5.35
C GLY A 57 -0.53 1.23 4.55
N ILE A 58 0.73 1.48 4.20
CA ILE A 58 1.09 2.66 3.38
C ILE A 58 0.98 2.40 1.88
N GLY A 59 0.63 1.19 1.47
CA GLY A 59 0.36 0.87 0.07
C GLY A 59 1.47 0.20 -0.71
N VAL A 60 2.48 -0.38 -0.05
CA VAL A 60 3.62 -1.00 -0.73
C VAL A 60 3.18 -2.16 -1.62
N LEU A 61 2.44 -3.11 -1.07
CA LEU A 61 1.90 -4.21 -1.85
C LEU A 61 0.77 -3.73 -2.76
N THR A 62 -0.07 -2.82 -2.27
CA THR A 62 -1.19 -2.25 -3.02
C THR A 62 -0.72 -1.70 -4.37
N GLU A 63 0.39 -0.97 -4.38
CA GLU A 63 0.97 -0.44 -5.61
C GLU A 63 1.29 -1.54 -6.61
N GLN A 64 1.88 -2.64 -6.15
CA GLN A 64 2.22 -3.76 -7.03
C GLN A 64 0.96 -4.46 -7.57
N LEU A 65 -0.09 -4.55 -6.75
CA LEU A 65 -1.36 -5.09 -7.20
C LEU A 65 -2.00 -4.20 -8.26
N CYS A 66 -1.99 -2.89 -8.05
CA CYS A 66 -2.55 -1.92 -9.01
C CYS A 66 -1.82 -1.93 -10.35
N LYS A 67 -0.53 -2.22 -10.37
CA LYS A 67 0.25 -2.32 -11.61
C LYS A 67 -0.14 -3.54 -12.44
N ARG A 68 -0.76 -4.55 -11.86
CA ARG A 68 -1.01 -5.84 -12.51
C ARG A 68 -2.48 -6.16 -12.72
N ALA A 69 -3.33 -5.85 -11.75
CA ALA A 69 -4.75 -6.17 -11.79
C ALA A 69 -5.56 -5.09 -12.51
N ASP A 70 -6.74 -5.45 -12.99
CA ASP A 70 -7.67 -4.47 -13.56
C ASP A 70 -8.26 -3.58 -12.46
N ASN A 71 -8.56 -4.16 -11.29
CA ASN A 71 -9.12 -3.44 -10.16
C ASN A 71 -8.54 -3.98 -8.86
N VAL A 72 -8.28 -3.10 -7.91
CA VAL A 72 -7.82 -3.45 -6.56
C VAL A 72 -8.74 -2.80 -5.54
N VAL A 73 -9.25 -3.60 -4.62
CA VAL A 73 -10.00 -3.13 -3.46
C VAL A 73 -9.24 -3.50 -2.21
N SER A 74 -8.96 -2.51 -1.37
CA SER A 74 -8.28 -2.72 -0.10
C SER A 74 -9.21 -2.37 1.05
N ILE A 75 -9.18 -3.18 2.10
CA ILE A 75 -9.98 -2.97 3.31
C ILE A 75 -9.04 -2.58 4.44
N GLU A 76 -9.32 -1.45 5.08
CA GLU A 76 -8.50 -0.91 6.16
C GLU A 76 -9.40 -0.54 7.34
N VAL A 77 -8.92 -0.78 8.56
CA VAL A 77 -9.65 -0.45 9.78
C VAL A 77 -9.15 0.84 10.43
N ASP A 78 -7.93 1.26 10.13
CA ASP A 78 -7.33 2.46 10.73
C ASP A 78 -7.81 3.71 10.00
N LYS A 79 -8.59 4.53 10.71
CA LYS A 79 -9.18 5.76 10.18
C LYS A 79 -8.16 6.84 9.82
N ARG A 80 -6.90 6.68 10.21
CA ARG A 80 -5.84 7.63 9.92
C ARG A 80 -5.17 7.37 8.56
N LEU A 81 -5.36 6.16 8.00
CA LEU A 81 -4.68 5.76 6.76
C LEU A 81 -5.31 6.28 5.47
N PRO A 82 -6.65 6.51 5.37
CA PRO A 82 -7.21 6.98 4.10
C PRO A 82 -6.53 8.20 3.50
N PRO A 83 -6.25 9.29 4.25
CA PRO A 83 -5.54 10.44 3.65
C PRO A 83 -4.14 10.09 3.14
N LEU A 84 -3.44 9.21 3.85
CA LEU A 84 -2.11 8.76 3.43
C LEU A 84 -2.20 7.92 2.15
N LEU A 85 -3.16 7.00 2.09
CA LEU A 85 -3.36 6.16 0.91
C LEU A 85 -3.84 6.95 -0.31
N GLU A 86 -4.62 8.01 -0.12
CA GLU A 86 -4.95 8.92 -1.21
C GLU A 86 -3.70 9.49 -1.86
N GLU A 87 -2.70 9.82 -1.06
CA GLU A 87 -1.44 10.32 -1.57
C GLU A 87 -0.62 9.24 -2.25
N THR A 88 -0.42 8.09 -1.59
CA THR A 88 0.45 7.03 -2.12
C THR A 88 -0.13 6.34 -3.35
N MET A 89 -1.46 6.31 -3.47
CA MET A 89 -2.16 5.67 -4.57
C MET A 89 -2.70 6.66 -5.61
N ALA A 90 -2.27 7.93 -5.55
CA ALA A 90 -2.78 9.00 -6.41
C ALA A 90 -2.59 8.72 -7.91
N ASP A 91 -1.54 7.96 -8.27
CA ASP A 91 -1.25 7.63 -9.67
C ASP A 91 -2.08 6.46 -10.21
N TYR A 92 -2.92 5.84 -9.38
CA TYR A 92 -3.68 4.65 -9.76
C TYR A 92 -5.18 4.92 -9.70
N ASP A 93 -5.86 4.82 -10.82
CA ASP A 93 -7.30 5.00 -10.92
C ASP A 93 -8.09 3.70 -10.73
N ASN A 94 -7.38 2.56 -10.62
CA ASN A 94 -7.95 1.24 -10.42
C ASN A 94 -7.95 0.79 -8.95
N PHE A 95 -7.70 1.72 -8.02
CA PHE A 95 -7.66 1.45 -6.58
C PHE A 95 -8.91 1.98 -5.89
N LYS A 96 -9.48 1.18 -5.01
CA LYS A 96 -10.58 1.59 -4.13
C LYS A 96 -10.28 1.16 -2.70
N LEU A 97 -10.42 2.10 -1.77
CA LEU A 97 -10.27 1.82 -0.34
C LEU A 97 -11.64 1.72 0.32
N VAL A 98 -11.82 0.67 1.11
CA VAL A 98 -12.98 0.51 1.97
C VAL A 98 -12.51 0.59 3.42
N LEU A 99 -13.01 1.59 4.15
CA LEU A 99 -12.73 1.72 5.58
C LEU A 99 -13.81 0.97 6.35
N ASN A 100 -13.42 -0.09 7.05
CA ASN A 100 -14.36 -0.91 7.79
C ASN A 100 -13.64 -1.69 8.88
N ASP A 101 -14.36 -2.01 9.92
CA ASP A 101 -13.85 -2.84 11.01
C ASP A 101 -13.90 -4.32 10.67
#